data_4c768f9609f831f748863dffc98f4167
#
_entry.id   4c768f9609f831f748863dffc98f4167
#
_cell.length_a   1.000
_cell.length_b   1.000
_cell.length_c   1.000
_cell.angle_alpha   90.00
_cell.angle_beta   90.00
_cell.angle_gamma   90.00
#
_symmetry.space_group_name_H-M   'P 1'
#
loop_
_entity.id
_entity.type
_entity.pdbx_description
1 polymer ?
#
loop_
_entity_poly.entity_id
_entity_poly.type
_entity_poly.pdbx_seq_one_letter_code
_entity_poly.pdbx_strand_id
1 'polypeptide(L)'
;MHFTGRTWRPPYEASSFIIQATSGCTHNKCSFCNLYKNECFRMTPMEEWREDLAELASYQPYARRIFWTGANPFAMSYEKLKERALAVYDYLPECQTMAMFANIRDIKRKKVWQLRRLRGLGISGLTIGTETGDDYTLRLANKGYTAKDIIDQCRKLDEAGIEYYFVYMTGLAGKGNGYQNAVNSAKVFSKVNPRFISVDSLTLFEGTELYTLAKQGQFIPAAERERIEELQIFIKHLQLKVHLFANSVSNFYPTTAYLPKDRDFILSELQNILDTVSEEEMLEYRKSLKSLG
;
A
#
# COMPACT_ATOMS: atom_id res chain seq x y z
N MET A 1 -9.92 -0.54 -24.11
CA MET A 1 -9.20 -1.05 -22.91
C MET A 1 -10.08 -2.02 -22.13
N HIS A 2 -9.55 -3.18 -21.77
CA HIS A 2 -10.27 -4.30 -21.15
C HIS A 2 -10.20 -4.21 -19.61
N PHE A 3 -10.96 -3.28 -19.01
CA PHE A 3 -11.06 -3.21 -17.57
C PHE A 3 -12.15 -4.14 -17.04
N THR A 4 -11.78 -5.05 -16.14
CA THR A 4 -12.68 -5.99 -15.48
C THR A 4 -12.56 -5.88 -13.96
N GLY A 5 -13.69 -5.79 -13.25
CA GLY A 5 -13.69 -5.60 -11.81
C GLY A 5 -13.24 -4.21 -11.37
N ARG A 6 -12.92 -4.08 -10.09
CA ARG A 6 -12.48 -2.80 -9.52
C ARG A 6 -11.03 -2.51 -9.87
N THR A 7 -10.78 -1.27 -10.26
CA THR A 7 -9.42 -0.79 -10.54
C THR A 7 -9.06 0.30 -9.54
N TRP A 8 -7.91 0.16 -8.91
CA TRP A 8 -7.37 1.12 -7.96
C TRP A 8 -6.00 1.60 -8.42
N ARG A 9 -5.73 2.87 -8.15
CA ARG A 9 -4.45 3.50 -8.37
C ARG A 9 -4.12 4.36 -7.15
N PRO A 10 -2.88 4.30 -6.60
CA PRO A 10 -2.52 5.16 -5.49
C PRO A 10 -2.55 6.63 -5.92
N PRO A 11 -2.88 7.58 -5.02
CA PRO A 11 -2.96 9.01 -5.35
C PRO A 11 -1.66 9.58 -5.95
N TYR A 12 -0.51 9.11 -5.51
CA TYR A 12 0.79 9.53 -6.04
C TYR A 12 1.12 9.00 -7.45
N GLU A 13 0.31 8.11 -7.98
CA GLU A 13 0.35 7.66 -9.37
C GLU A 13 -0.73 8.35 -10.24
N ALA A 14 -1.38 9.41 -9.74
CA ALA A 14 -2.47 10.09 -10.45
C ALA A 14 -2.10 10.57 -11.86
N SER A 15 -0.83 10.91 -12.09
CA SER A 15 -0.31 11.32 -13.40
C SER A 15 0.13 10.16 -14.30
N SER A 16 0.22 8.93 -13.81
CA SER A 16 0.58 7.77 -14.62
C SER A 16 -0.62 7.25 -15.42
N PHE A 17 -0.36 6.72 -16.62
CA PHE A 17 -1.38 6.02 -17.38
C PHE A 17 -1.58 4.62 -16.80
N ILE A 18 -2.85 4.17 -16.78
CA ILE A 18 -3.19 2.86 -16.22
C ILE A 18 -3.46 1.83 -17.30
N ILE A 19 -2.99 0.60 -17.07
CA ILE A 19 -3.33 -0.58 -17.84
C ILE A 19 -3.62 -1.73 -16.89
N GLN A 20 -4.65 -2.51 -17.13
CA GLN A 20 -5.01 -3.59 -16.21
C GLN A 20 -4.21 -4.86 -16.50
N ALA A 21 -3.30 -5.20 -15.58
CA ALA A 21 -2.51 -6.43 -15.68
C ALA A 21 -3.18 -7.63 -15.01
N THR A 22 -3.97 -7.36 -13.94
CA THR A 22 -4.73 -8.39 -13.21
C THR A 22 -6.03 -7.81 -12.67
N SER A 23 -7.02 -8.66 -12.39
CA SER A 23 -8.17 -8.35 -11.55
C SER A 23 -8.20 -9.25 -10.31
N GLY A 24 -8.94 -8.87 -9.26
CA GLY A 24 -8.98 -9.62 -8.01
C GLY A 24 -7.65 -9.64 -7.25
N CYS A 25 -7.61 -10.29 -6.11
CA CYS A 25 -6.45 -10.38 -5.22
C CYS A 25 -6.03 -11.84 -4.98
N THR A 26 -4.74 -12.17 -5.16
CA THR A 26 -4.22 -13.53 -4.92
C THR A 26 -4.27 -13.95 -3.47
N HIS A 27 -4.24 -13.00 -2.52
CA HIS A 27 -4.36 -13.31 -1.11
C HIS A 27 -5.81 -13.30 -0.64
N ASN A 28 -6.53 -12.20 -0.86
CA ASN A 28 -7.96 -11.96 -0.59
C ASN A 28 -8.47 -12.42 0.79
N LYS A 29 -7.58 -12.47 1.81
CA LYS A 29 -7.85 -12.97 3.16
C LYS A 29 -7.60 -11.94 4.25
N CYS A 30 -7.20 -10.70 3.89
CA CYS A 30 -7.00 -9.65 4.89
C CYS A 30 -8.31 -9.38 5.64
N SER A 31 -8.26 -9.42 6.97
CA SER A 31 -9.44 -9.32 7.83
C SER A 31 -10.16 -7.96 7.78
N PHE A 32 -9.44 -6.91 7.36
CA PHE A 32 -9.94 -5.53 7.26
C PHE A 32 -10.38 -5.12 5.84
N CYS A 33 -10.05 -5.92 4.80
CA CYS A 33 -10.21 -5.53 3.42
C CYS A 33 -11.40 -6.23 2.75
N ASN A 34 -12.24 -5.45 2.04
CA ASN A 34 -13.35 -5.96 1.24
C ASN A 34 -13.24 -5.60 -0.26
N LEU A 35 -12.11 -5.00 -0.70
CA LEU A 35 -11.98 -4.44 -2.05
C LEU A 35 -12.20 -5.47 -3.17
N TYR A 36 -11.78 -6.72 -2.94
CA TYR A 36 -11.81 -7.78 -3.97
C TYR A 36 -12.50 -9.06 -3.49
N LYS A 37 -13.32 -9.00 -2.41
CA LYS A 37 -13.93 -10.21 -1.81
C LYS A 37 -14.74 -11.04 -2.81
N ASN A 38 -15.43 -10.38 -3.72
CA ASN A 38 -16.30 -11.01 -4.71
C ASN A 38 -15.64 -11.14 -6.10
N GLU A 39 -14.32 -10.93 -6.19
CA GLU A 39 -13.58 -10.99 -7.45
C GLU A 39 -12.58 -12.14 -7.43
N CYS A 40 -12.69 -13.04 -8.41
CA CYS A 40 -11.67 -14.06 -8.64
C CYS A 40 -10.41 -13.42 -9.23
N PHE A 41 -9.24 -13.90 -8.77
CA PHE A 41 -7.98 -13.46 -9.38
C PHE A 41 -7.90 -13.93 -10.83
N ARG A 42 -7.66 -12.99 -11.74
CA ARG A 42 -7.45 -13.22 -13.19
C ARG A 42 -6.24 -12.42 -13.65
N MET A 43 -5.41 -13.01 -14.48
CA MET A 43 -4.41 -12.28 -15.26
C MET A 43 -5.02 -11.89 -16.60
N THR A 44 -4.81 -10.65 -17.02
CA THR A 44 -5.19 -10.20 -18.37
C THR A 44 -4.47 -11.09 -19.40
N PRO A 45 -5.17 -11.72 -20.36
CA PRO A 45 -4.55 -12.44 -21.47
C PRO A 45 -3.58 -11.55 -22.25
N MET A 46 -2.55 -12.16 -22.87
CA MET A 46 -1.57 -11.37 -23.61
C MET A 46 -2.15 -10.70 -24.87
N GLU A 47 -3.20 -11.24 -25.43
CA GLU A 47 -3.94 -10.62 -26.54
C GLU A 47 -4.60 -9.32 -26.08
N GLU A 48 -5.45 -9.37 -25.05
CA GLU A 48 -6.08 -8.19 -24.44
C GLU A 48 -5.01 -7.16 -23.96
N TRP A 49 -3.89 -7.65 -23.39
CA TRP A 49 -2.79 -6.79 -22.97
C TRP A 49 -2.17 -6.00 -24.13
N ARG A 50 -1.97 -6.63 -25.29
CA ARG A 50 -1.45 -5.97 -26.50
C ARG A 50 -2.46 -5.00 -27.10
N GLU A 51 -3.74 -5.38 -27.13
CA GLU A 51 -4.82 -4.50 -27.60
C GLU A 51 -4.92 -3.24 -26.73
N ASP A 52 -4.85 -3.39 -25.39
CA ASP A 52 -4.86 -2.27 -24.47
C ASP A 52 -3.63 -1.37 -24.63
N LEU A 53 -2.45 -1.94 -24.89
CA LEU A 53 -1.24 -1.17 -25.19
C LEU A 53 -1.36 -0.42 -26.52
N ALA A 54 -1.90 -1.06 -27.56
CA ALA A 54 -2.14 -0.42 -28.86
C ALA A 54 -3.13 0.76 -28.72
N GLU A 55 -4.21 0.55 -27.97
CA GLU A 55 -5.18 1.60 -27.69
C GLU A 55 -4.52 2.76 -26.91
N LEU A 56 -3.76 2.47 -25.84
CA LEU A 56 -3.05 3.49 -25.08
C LEU A 56 -2.08 4.28 -25.97
N ALA A 57 -1.32 3.60 -26.82
CA ALA A 57 -0.36 4.22 -27.72
C ALA A 57 -1.05 5.14 -28.75
N SER A 58 -2.29 4.85 -29.15
CA SER A 58 -3.03 5.67 -30.13
C SER A 58 -3.30 7.09 -29.64
N TYR A 59 -3.47 7.31 -28.32
CA TYR A 59 -3.72 8.64 -27.75
C TYR A 59 -2.60 9.14 -26.82
N GLN A 60 -1.68 8.26 -26.39
CA GLN A 60 -0.54 8.61 -25.52
C GLN A 60 0.77 7.92 -25.98
N PRO A 61 1.24 8.16 -27.21
CA PRO A 61 2.41 7.47 -27.78
C PRO A 61 3.72 7.74 -27.01
N TYR A 62 3.77 8.85 -26.27
CA TYR A 62 4.95 9.29 -25.50
C TYR A 62 4.81 9.02 -23.99
N ALA A 63 3.96 8.09 -23.58
CA ALA A 63 3.79 7.74 -22.18
C ALA A 63 5.10 7.22 -21.58
N ARG A 64 5.68 7.97 -20.63
CA ARG A 64 6.96 7.62 -19.98
C ARG A 64 6.79 6.77 -18.72
N ARG A 65 5.59 6.77 -18.13
CA ARG A 65 5.25 6.00 -16.94
C ARG A 65 3.87 5.40 -17.06
N ILE A 66 3.77 4.10 -16.77
CA ILE A 66 2.50 3.38 -16.70
C ILE A 66 2.38 2.68 -15.35
N PHE A 67 1.15 2.62 -14.84
CA PHE A 67 0.80 1.87 -13.64
C PHE A 67 -0.02 0.65 -14.03
N TRP A 68 0.48 -0.54 -13.70
CA TRP A 68 -0.21 -1.80 -13.92
C TRP A 68 -1.22 -2.02 -12.79
N THR A 69 -2.49 -1.79 -13.08
CA THR A 69 -3.55 -1.92 -12.07
C THR A 69 -3.99 -3.37 -11.86
N GLY A 70 -4.63 -3.59 -10.73
CA GLY A 70 -5.03 -4.85 -10.13
C GLY A 70 -4.57 -4.91 -8.68
N ALA A 71 -5.08 -5.84 -7.86
CA ALA A 71 -4.75 -5.89 -6.44
C ALA A 71 -3.26 -6.15 -6.18
N ASN A 72 -2.64 -7.04 -6.96
CA ASN A 72 -1.21 -7.36 -6.87
C ASN A 72 -0.67 -7.98 -8.16
N PRO A 73 -0.49 -7.20 -9.23
CA PRO A 73 0.10 -7.69 -10.48
C PRO A 73 1.47 -8.34 -10.30
N PHE A 74 2.23 -7.89 -9.29
CA PHE A 74 3.54 -8.48 -8.98
C PHE A 74 3.48 -9.94 -8.51
N ALA A 75 2.28 -10.50 -8.26
CA ALA A 75 2.07 -11.91 -8.00
C ALA A 75 2.37 -12.82 -9.21
N MET A 76 2.36 -12.26 -10.42
CA MET A 76 2.74 -12.99 -11.63
C MET A 76 4.15 -13.56 -11.52
N SER A 77 4.41 -14.68 -12.23
CA SER A 77 5.76 -15.23 -12.33
C SER A 77 6.73 -14.26 -13.00
N TYR A 78 8.03 -14.45 -12.78
CA TYR A 78 9.06 -13.64 -13.42
C TYR A 78 8.90 -13.64 -14.96
N GLU A 79 8.64 -14.78 -15.57
CA GLU A 79 8.50 -14.89 -17.04
C GLU A 79 7.28 -14.09 -17.54
N LYS A 80 6.14 -14.15 -16.83
CA LYS A 80 4.95 -13.40 -17.22
C LYS A 80 5.11 -11.88 -17.03
N LEU A 81 5.82 -11.44 -15.99
CA LEU A 81 6.16 -10.03 -15.80
C LEU A 81 7.11 -9.55 -16.90
N LYS A 82 8.15 -10.35 -17.22
CA LYS A 82 9.11 -10.06 -18.27
C LYS A 82 8.44 -9.93 -19.64
N GLU A 83 7.60 -10.89 -20.01
CA GLU A 83 6.87 -10.90 -21.28
C GLU A 83 6.02 -9.63 -21.45
N ARG A 84 5.27 -9.24 -20.42
CA ARG A 84 4.45 -8.02 -20.44
C ARG A 84 5.27 -6.75 -20.49
N ALA A 85 6.38 -6.70 -19.75
CA ALA A 85 7.27 -5.55 -19.76
C ALA A 85 7.94 -5.36 -21.14
N LEU A 86 8.33 -6.43 -21.80
CA LEU A 86 8.84 -6.37 -23.17
C LEU A 86 7.79 -5.87 -24.14
N ALA A 87 6.56 -6.39 -24.08
CA ALA A 87 5.46 -5.95 -24.93
C ALA A 87 5.13 -4.45 -24.75
N VAL A 88 5.38 -3.85 -23.58
CA VAL A 88 5.20 -2.39 -23.39
C VAL A 88 6.06 -1.62 -24.38
N TYR A 89 7.30 -2.01 -24.60
CA TYR A 89 8.23 -1.31 -25.50
C TYR A 89 7.88 -1.44 -26.98
N ASP A 90 7.14 -2.49 -27.37
CA ASP A 90 6.66 -2.67 -28.75
C ASP A 90 5.64 -1.57 -29.14
N TYR A 91 4.89 -1.05 -28.15
CA TYR A 91 3.84 -0.03 -28.36
C TYR A 91 4.20 1.34 -27.81
N LEU A 92 4.96 1.39 -26.72
CA LEU A 92 5.34 2.61 -25.99
C LEU A 92 6.86 2.66 -25.81
N PRO A 93 7.62 2.91 -26.88
CA PRO A 93 9.09 2.82 -26.86
C PRO A 93 9.75 3.84 -25.90
N GLU A 94 9.07 4.95 -25.59
CA GLU A 94 9.55 5.96 -24.63
C GLU A 94 9.22 5.64 -23.18
N CYS A 95 8.51 4.54 -22.88
CA CYS A 95 8.16 4.17 -21.53
C CYS A 95 9.43 3.85 -20.72
N GLN A 96 9.67 4.59 -19.65
CA GLN A 96 10.87 4.47 -18.82
C GLN A 96 10.61 3.66 -17.56
N THR A 97 9.39 3.76 -17.02
CA THR A 97 9.07 3.17 -15.71
C THR A 97 7.67 2.58 -15.68
N MET A 98 7.60 1.42 -15.02
CA MET A 98 6.37 0.69 -14.74
C MET A 98 6.27 0.48 -13.24
N ALA A 99 5.08 0.78 -12.69
CA ALA A 99 4.79 0.57 -11.28
C ALA A 99 3.53 -0.29 -11.10
N MET A 100 3.40 -0.92 -9.94
CA MET A 100 2.25 -1.78 -9.63
C MET A 100 2.13 -2.06 -8.15
N PHE A 101 0.99 -2.61 -7.74
CA PHE A 101 0.84 -3.17 -6.41
C PHE A 101 1.56 -4.51 -6.25
N ALA A 102 2.08 -4.75 -5.05
CA ALA A 102 2.74 -5.98 -4.66
C ALA A 102 2.38 -6.37 -3.22
N ASN A 103 2.53 -7.65 -2.93
CA ASN A 103 2.52 -8.18 -1.57
C ASN A 103 3.91 -8.73 -1.22
N ILE A 104 4.28 -8.74 0.05
CA ILE A 104 5.56 -9.30 0.53
C ILE A 104 5.77 -10.74 0.05
N ARG A 105 4.70 -11.54 -0.01
CA ARG A 105 4.73 -12.92 -0.51
C ARG A 105 5.07 -13.01 -2.00
N ASP A 106 4.71 -12.00 -2.79
CA ASP A 106 4.98 -11.96 -4.23
C ASP A 106 6.47 -11.74 -4.48
N ILE A 107 7.11 -10.92 -3.65
CA ILE A 107 8.55 -10.67 -3.69
C ILE A 107 9.32 -11.91 -3.24
N LYS A 108 8.83 -12.61 -2.21
CA LYS A 108 9.43 -13.86 -1.68
C LYS A 108 9.62 -14.93 -2.75
N ARG A 109 8.70 -15.00 -3.73
CA ARG A 109 8.72 -15.96 -4.84
C ARG A 109 9.77 -15.65 -5.92
N LYS A 110 10.46 -14.52 -5.85
CA LYS A 110 11.43 -14.08 -6.86
C LYS A 110 12.84 -14.05 -6.28
N LYS A 111 13.81 -14.49 -7.07
CA LYS A 111 15.24 -14.40 -6.75
C LYS A 111 15.74 -12.98 -7.04
N VAL A 112 16.81 -12.54 -6.38
CA VAL A 112 17.39 -11.20 -6.58
C VAL A 112 17.76 -10.94 -8.04
N TRP A 113 18.38 -11.91 -8.74
CA TRP A 113 18.71 -11.74 -10.14
C TRP A 113 17.48 -11.51 -11.04
N GLN A 114 16.32 -12.13 -10.70
CA GLN A 114 15.05 -11.90 -11.41
C GLN A 114 14.57 -10.47 -11.17
N LEU A 115 14.63 -10.00 -9.92
CA LEU A 115 14.26 -8.63 -9.55
C LEU A 115 15.16 -7.61 -10.28
N ARG A 116 16.48 -7.82 -10.31
CA ARG A 116 17.42 -6.97 -11.08
C ARG A 116 17.05 -6.94 -12.56
N ARG A 117 16.71 -8.09 -13.13
CA ARG A 117 16.30 -8.16 -14.53
C ARG A 117 15.00 -7.41 -14.79
N LEU A 118 13.99 -7.57 -13.91
CA LEU A 118 12.73 -6.82 -13.99
C LEU A 118 12.96 -5.30 -13.85
N ARG A 119 13.87 -4.89 -12.94
CA ARG A 119 14.29 -3.48 -12.84
C ARG A 119 14.88 -2.95 -14.13
N GLY A 120 15.77 -3.72 -14.77
CA GLY A 120 16.34 -3.40 -16.06
C GLY A 120 15.33 -3.35 -17.22
N LEU A 121 14.16 -3.97 -17.05
CA LEU A 121 13.01 -3.89 -17.96
C LEU A 121 12.00 -2.80 -17.55
N GLY A 122 12.40 -1.84 -16.73
CA GLY A 122 11.57 -0.69 -16.37
C GLY A 122 10.56 -0.92 -15.21
N ILE A 123 10.45 -2.13 -14.64
CA ILE A 123 9.62 -2.35 -13.44
C ILE A 123 10.39 -1.76 -12.25
N SER A 124 10.02 -0.54 -11.86
CA SER A 124 10.82 0.29 -10.97
C SER A 124 10.13 0.69 -9.66
N GLY A 125 8.80 0.53 -9.55
CA GLY A 125 8.06 0.97 -8.38
C GLY A 125 7.03 -0.06 -7.90
N LEU A 126 7.07 -0.42 -6.60
CA LEU A 126 6.11 -1.35 -6.00
C LEU A 126 5.40 -0.70 -4.82
N THR A 127 4.07 -0.58 -4.92
CA THR A 127 3.23 -0.21 -3.77
C THR A 127 2.93 -1.45 -2.95
N ILE A 128 3.39 -1.47 -1.72
CA ILE A 128 3.27 -2.63 -0.83
C ILE A 128 2.37 -2.27 0.35
N GLY A 129 1.18 -2.86 0.39
CA GLY A 129 0.30 -2.80 1.55
C GLY A 129 0.90 -3.60 2.70
N THR A 130 1.86 -3.01 3.43
CA THR A 130 2.44 -3.62 4.64
C THR A 130 1.48 -3.54 5.82
N GLU A 131 0.78 -2.43 5.96
CA GLU A 131 -0.18 -2.02 6.98
C GLU A 131 0.46 -1.89 8.38
N THR A 132 1.39 -2.75 8.73
CA THR A 132 2.08 -2.83 10.02
C THR A 132 3.41 -3.58 9.88
N GLY A 133 4.30 -3.38 10.84
CA GLY A 133 5.50 -4.19 11.07
C GLY A 133 5.41 -5.02 12.37
N ASP A 134 4.26 -5.01 13.05
CA ASP A 134 4.05 -5.76 14.29
C ASP A 134 3.46 -7.15 14.01
N ASP A 135 4.12 -8.21 14.49
CA ASP A 135 3.70 -9.59 14.21
C ASP A 135 2.32 -9.96 14.79
N TYR A 136 1.92 -9.34 15.92
CA TYR A 136 0.57 -9.53 16.45
C TYR A 136 -0.47 -8.95 15.50
N THR A 137 -0.26 -7.71 15.08
CA THR A 137 -1.16 -7.01 14.16
C THR A 137 -1.16 -7.62 12.76
N LEU A 138 0.00 -8.14 12.27
CA LEU A 138 0.06 -8.90 11.01
C LEU A 138 -0.80 -10.17 11.03
N ARG A 139 -0.82 -10.89 12.17
CA ARG A 139 -1.70 -12.06 12.35
C ARG A 139 -3.17 -11.64 12.42
N LEU A 140 -3.50 -10.62 13.21
CA LEU A 140 -4.85 -10.07 13.33
C LEU A 140 -5.41 -9.62 11.97
N ALA A 141 -4.59 -8.93 11.19
CA ALA A 141 -4.90 -8.48 9.84
C ALA A 141 -4.87 -9.61 8.79
N ASN A 142 -4.48 -10.82 9.18
CA ASN A 142 -4.34 -12.00 8.32
C ASN A 142 -3.51 -11.73 7.06
N LYS A 143 -2.36 -11.07 7.22
CA LYS A 143 -1.47 -10.70 6.10
C LYS A 143 -0.73 -11.90 5.50
N GLY A 144 -0.57 -13.01 6.25
CA GLY A 144 0.07 -14.25 5.81
C GLY A 144 1.59 -14.16 5.65
N TYR A 145 2.24 -13.21 6.33
CA TYR A 145 3.70 -13.05 6.44
C TYR A 145 4.06 -12.39 7.77
N THR A 146 5.34 -12.36 8.12
CA THR A 146 5.87 -11.83 9.38
C THR A 146 6.64 -10.52 9.18
N ALA A 147 6.93 -9.82 10.28
CA ALA A 147 7.84 -8.67 10.33
C ALA A 147 9.22 -9.00 9.72
N LYS A 148 9.73 -10.20 9.98
CA LYS A 148 10.98 -10.68 9.38
C LYS A 148 10.87 -10.81 7.87
N ASP A 149 9.76 -11.32 7.35
CA ASP A 149 9.53 -11.40 5.90
C ASP A 149 9.55 -10.01 5.25
N ILE A 150 8.98 -8.98 5.89
CA ILE A 150 9.04 -7.59 5.39
C ILE A 150 10.50 -7.18 5.19
N ILE A 151 11.33 -7.33 6.24
CA ILE A 151 12.75 -6.95 6.17
C ILE A 151 13.47 -7.73 5.08
N ASP A 152 13.36 -9.06 5.09
CA ASP A 152 14.10 -9.92 4.18
C ASP A 152 13.73 -9.66 2.71
N GLN A 153 12.44 -9.44 2.42
CA GLN A 153 12.01 -9.25 1.04
C GLN A 153 12.31 -7.83 0.54
N CYS A 154 12.15 -6.80 1.39
CA CYS A 154 12.46 -5.43 0.98
C CYS A 154 13.97 -5.24 0.77
N ARG A 155 14.84 -5.90 1.54
CA ARG A 155 16.29 -5.92 1.25
C ARG A 155 16.62 -6.49 -0.12
N LYS A 156 15.87 -7.47 -0.61
CA LYS A 156 16.02 -7.97 -1.99
C LYS A 156 15.65 -6.91 -3.03
N LEU A 157 14.63 -6.06 -2.74
CA LEU A 157 14.28 -4.93 -3.60
C LEU A 157 15.37 -3.86 -3.56
N ASP A 158 15.89 -3.53 -2.37
CA ASP A 158 17.03 -2.61 -2.22
C ASP A 158 18.23 -3.08 -3.04
N GLU A 159 18.60 -4.37 -2.94
CA GLU A 159 19.69 -4.98 -3.69
C GLU A 159 19.43 -4.98 -5.21
N ALA A 160 18.19 -5.09 -5.62
CA ALA A 160 17.79 -5.06 -7.03
C ALA A 160 17.61 -3.65 -7.61
N GLY A 161 17.58 -2.61 -6.77
CA GLY A 161 17.33 -1.22 -7.16
C GLY A 161 15.87 -0.96 -7.54
N ILE A 162 14.92 -1.74 -7.06
CA ILE A 162 13.48 -1.51 -7.23
C ILE A 162 12.99 -0.66 -6.07
N GLU A 163 12.45 0.52 -6.38
CA GLU A 163 11.81 1.39 -5.39
C GLU A 163 10.52 0.76 -4.87
N TYR A 164 10.19 1.00 -3.60
CA TYR A 164 8.94 0.55 -3.03
C TYR A 164 8.39 1.58 -2.03
N TYR A 165 7.08 1.48 -1.83
CA TYR A 165 6.28 2.40 -1.06
C TYR A 165 5.47 1.58 -0.07
N PHE A 166 5.47 2.00 1.22
CA PHE A 166 4.72 1.32 2.26
C PHE A 166 3.39 2.00 2.54
N VAL A 167 2.44 1.20 2.96
CA VAL A 167 1.24 1.66 3.67
C VAL A 167 1.39 1.29 5.14
N TYR A 168 1.16 2.23 6.04
CA TYR A 168 1.01 2.03 7.47
C TYR A 168 -0.42 2.35 7.88
N MET A 169 -1.05 1.52 8.71
CA MET A 169 -2.47 1.69 9.07
C MET A 169 -2.63 1.82 10.58
N THR A 170 -2.99 3.02 11.04
CA THR A 170 -3.29 3.28 12.45
C THR A 170 -4.62 2.65 12.85
N GLY A 171 -4.73 2.24 14.12
CA GLY A 171 -5.92 1.60 14.67
C GLY A 171 -6.12 0.13 14.27
N LEU A 172 -5.25 -0.43 13.41
CA LEU A 172 -5.38 -1.81 12.94
C LEU A 172 -5.17 -2.84 14.07
N ALA A 173 -4.37 -2.50 15.08
CA ALA A 173 -4.10 -3.35 16.24
C ALA A 173 -5.28 -3.42 17.23
N GLY A 174 -6.28 -2.54 17.11
CA GLY A 174 -7.39 -2.40 18.05
C GLY A 174 -7.01 -1.63 19.30
N LYS A 175 -8.03 -1.38 20.16
CA LYS A 175 -7.92 -0.58 21.37
C LYS A 175 -6.80 -1.06 22.29
N GLY A 176 -5.97 -0.14 22.78
CA GLY A 176 -4.88 -0.39 23.74
C GLY A 176 -3.60 -0.96 23.13
N ASN A 177 -3.60 -1.34 21.85
CA ASN A 177 -2.44 -1.98 21.20
C ASN A 177 -1.67 -1.03 20.26
N GLY A 178 -2.13 0.20 20.07
CA GLY A 178 -1.55 1.18 19.14
C GLY A 178 -0.09 1.49 19.45
N TYR A 179 0.27 1.65 20.73
CA TYR A 179 1.66 1.91 21.14
C TYR A 179 2.62 0.82 20.64
N GLN A 180 2.31 -0.44 20.93
CA GLN A 180 3.19 -1.55 20.56
C GLN A 180 3.25 -1.74 19.04
N ASN A 181 2.11 -1.58 18.34
CA ASN A 181 2.06 -1.60 16.89
C ASN A 181 2.97 -0.52 16.28
N ALA A 182 2.90 0.70 16.77
CA ALA A 182 3.70 1.82 16.30
C ALA A 182 5.20 1.60 16.49
N VAL A 183 5.62 1.20 17.70
CA VAL A 183 7.05 0.95 18.02
C VAL A 183 7.62 -0.18 17.16
N ASN A 184 6.90 -1.31 17.07
CA ASN A 184 7.35 -2.46 16.30
C ASN A 184 7.39 -2.15 14.79
N SER A 185 6.39 -1.45 14.27
CA SER A 185 6.33 -1.04 12.87
C SER A 185 7.46 -0.08 12.51
N ALA A 186 7.69 0.94 13.34
CA ALA A 186 8.81 1.88 13.15
C ALA A 186 10.16 1.16 13.16
N LYS A 187 10.37 0.21 14.09
CA LYS A 187 11.60 -0.61 14.18
C LYS A 187 11.82 -1.48 12.95
N VAL A 188 10.77 -2.05 12.38
CA VAL A 188 10.83 -2.88 11.18
C VAL A 188 11.10 -2.04 9.94
N PHE A 189 10.34 -0.96 9.76
CA PHE A 189 10.47 -0.08 8.60
C PHE A 189 11.84 0.62 8.57
N SER A 190 12.40 0.96 9.74
CA SER A 190 13.74 1.54 9.85
C SER A 190 14.90 0.62 9.41
N LYS A 191 14.63 -0.66 9.12
CA LYS A 191 15.65 -1.63 8.67
C LYS A 191 15.73 -1.79 7.15
N VAL A 192 14.90 -1.07 6.42
CA VAL A 192 14.74 -1.11 4.96
C VAL A 192 14.54 0.31 4.42
N ASN A 193 14.50 0.48 3.09
CA ASN A 193 14.57 1.81 2.47
C ASN A 193 13.32 2.14 1.62
N PRO A 194 12.10 2.21 2.20
CA PRO A 194 10.94 2.65 1.43
C PRO A 194 11.13 4.09 0.96
N ARG A 195 10.74 4.38 -0.27
CA ARG A 195 10.84 5.72 -0.86
C ARG A 195 9.92 6.72 -0.14
N PHE A 196 8.74 6.25 0.28
CA PHE A 196 7.85 6.95 1.19
C PHE A 196 6.94 5.97 1.93
N ILE A 197 6.25 6.47 2.94
CA ILE A 197 5.24 5.75 3.71
C ILE A 197 3.92 6.52 3.63
N SER A 198 2.89 5.88 3.07
CA SER A 198 1.51 6.35 3.17
C SER A 198 0.94 5.91 4.51
N VAL A 199 0.22 6.79 5.18
CA VAL A 199 -0.49 6.48 6.43
C VAL A 199 -1.98 6.54 6.18
N ASP A 200 -2.67 5.47 6.53
CA ASP A 200 -4.12 5.37 6.54
C ASP A 200 -4.62 5.07 7.95
N SER A 201 -5.87 5.41 8.25
CA SER A 201 -6.55 4.99 9.48
C SER A 201 -7.58 3.92 9.19
N LEU A 202 -7.60 2.86 10.00
CA LEU A 202 -8.55 1.77 9.83
C LEU A 202 -10.00 2.29 9.82
N THR A 203 -10.72 2.00 8.74
CA THR A 203 -12.17 2.15 8.66
C THR A 203 -12.80 0.78 8.53
N LEU A 204 -13.70 0.44 9.43
CA LEU A 204 -14.39 -0.85 9.43
C LEU A 204 -15.55 -0.81 8.44
N PHE A 205 -15.38 -1.46 7.31
CA PHE A 205 -16.43 -1.58 6.30
C PHE A 205 -17.19 -2.90 6.46
N GLU A 206 -18.47 -2.84 6.22
CA GLU A 206 -19.33 -4.03 6.16
C GLU A 206 -18.78 -5.05 5.15
N GLY A 207 -18.94 -6.34 5.47
CA GLY A 207 -18.39 -7.44 4.67
C GLY A 207 -16.91 -7.76 4.97
N THR A 208 -16.26 -7.06 5.91
CA THR A 208 -14.94 -7.43 6.41
C THR A 208 -15.04 -8.30 7.66
N GLU A 209 -14.04 -9.16 7.89
CA GLU A 209 -13.95 -9.99 9.10
C GLU A 209 -13.83 -9.13 10.35
N LEU A 210 -12.99 -8.08 10.34
CA LEU A 210 -12.84 -7.18 11.49
C LEU A 210 -14.12 -6.42 11.82
N TYR A 211 -14.94 -6.06 10.83
CA TYR A 211 -16.26 -5.48 11.09
C TYR A 211 -17.18 -6.46 11.83
N THR A 212 -17.20 -7.71 11.40
CA THR A 212 -17.99 -8.77 12.06
C THR A 212 -17.50 -9.00 13.50
N LEU A 213 -16.19 -9.11 13.70
CA LEU A 213 -15.59 -9.26 15.03
C LEU A 213 -15.89 -8.06 15.94
N ALA A 214 -15.90 -6.85 15.39
CA ALA A 214 -16.26 -5.65 16.14
C ALA A 214 -17.73 -5.66 16.57
N LYS A 215 -18.65 -6.07 15.71
CA LYS A 215 -20.07 -6.23 16.05
C LYS A 215 -20.30 -7.29 17.13
N GLN A 216 -19.45 -8.30 17.20
CA GLN A 216 -19.50 -9.38 18.20
C GLN A 216 -18.75 -9.02 19.51
N GLY A 217 -18.12 -7.85 19.60
CA GLY A 217 -17.31 -7.44 20.75
C GLY A 217 -15.97 -8.18 20.87
N GLN A 218 -15.56 -8.93 19.83
CA GLN A 218 -14.29 -9.68 19.80
C GLN A 218 -13.11 -8.84 19.28
N PHE A 219 -13.38 -7.76 18.58
CA PHE A 219 -12.44 -6.70 18.23
C PHE A 219 -12.98 -5.36 18.72
N ILE A 220 -12.21 -4.67 19.53
CA ILE A 220 -12.58 -3.33 20.00
C ILE A 220 -11.76 -2.34 19.18
N PRO A 221 -12.39 -1.51 18.33
CA PRO A 221 -11.68 -0.50 17.55
C PRO A 221 -10.96 0.50 18.47
N ALA A 222 -9.79 0.95 18.06
CA ALA A 222 -9.09 2.06 18.69
C ALA A 222 -9.93 3.34 18.58
N ALA A 223 -9.93 4.17 19.63
CA ALA A 223 -10.50 5.52 19.60
C ALA A 223 -9.76 6.39 18.58
N GLU A 224 -10.37 7.47 18.10
CA GLU A 224 -9.73 8.35 17.12
C GLU A 224 -8.50 9.03 17.71
N ARG A 225 -8.57 9.46 18.98
CA ARG A 225 -7.42 10.00 19.71
C ARG A 225 -6.28 9.00 19.82
N GLU A 226 -6.58 7.74 20.15
CA GLU A 226 -5.59 6.67 20.23
C GLU A 226 -4.87 6.45 18.87
N ARG A 227 -5.55 6.64 17.75
CA ARG A 227 -4.93 6.54 16.40
C ARG A 227 -3.96 7.67 16.13
N ILE A 228 -4.26 8.89 16.60
CA ILE A 228 -3.35 10.04 16.49
C ILE A 228 -2.13 9.82 17.39
N GLU A 229 -2.34 9.35 18.62
CA GLU A 229 -1.26 8.98 19.54
C GLU A 229 -0.37 7.88 18.95
N GLU A 230 -0.96 6.86 18.32
CA GLU A 230 -0.25 5.81 17.61
C GLU A 230 0.63 6.39 16.49
N LEU A 231 0.10 7.33 15.70
CA LEU A 231 0.89 8.01 14.66
C LEU A 231 2.05 8.82 15.24
N GLN A 232 1.82 9.55 16.35
CA GLN A 232 2.91 10.27 17.03
C GLN A 232 4.02 9.31 17.48
N ILE A 233 3.65 8.16 18.07
CA ILE A 233 4.60 7.15 18.55
C ILE A 233 5.38 6.57 17.36
N PHE A 234 4.70 6.25 16.26
CA PHE A 234 5.33 5.77 15.03
C PHE A 234 6.37 6.78 14.50
N ILE A 235 6.01 8.06 14.39
CA ILE A 235 6.89 9.14 13.92
C ILE A 235 8.10 9.33 14.86
N LYS A 236 7.89 9.28 16.18
CA LYS A 236 8.96 9.40 17.18
C LYS A 236 10.02 8.29 17.05
N HIS A 237 9.57 7.04 16.77
CA HIS A 237 10.46 5.87 16.72
C HIS A 237 11.00 5.56 15.31
N LEU A 238 10.47 6.18 14.27
CA LEU A 238 10.91 5.93 12.90
C LEU A 238 12.28 6.58 12.64
N GLN A 239 13.30 5.75 12.34
CA GLN A 239 14.67 6.18 12.09
C GLN A 239 15.01 6.09 10.61
N LEU A 240 14.28 6.86 9.79
CA LEU A 240 14.44 6.92 8.34
C LEU A 240 14.47 8.37 7.84
N LYS A 241 15.15 8.57 6.70
CA LYS A 241 14.96 9.75 5.84
C LYS A 241 13.89 9.40 4.81
N VAL A 242 12.64 9.79 5.05
CA VAL A 242 11.50 9.33 4.27
C VAL A 242 10.39 10.39 4.22
N HIS A 243 9.69 10.45 3.10
CA HIS A 243 8.44 11.21 3.02
C HIS A 243 7.31 10.41 3.68
N LEU A 244 6.55 11.06 4.55
CA LEU A 244 5.35 10.55 5.17
C LEU A 244 4.14 11.25 4.54
N PHE A 245 3.21 10.48 3.99
CA PHE A 245 1.95 10.97 3.41
C PHE A 245 0.78 10.44 4.23
N ALA A 246 0.26 11.26 5.12
CA ALA A 246 -0.93 10.97 5.92
C ALA A 246 -2.15 11.77 5.41
N ASN A 247 -2.22 12.02 4.10
CA ASN A 247 -3.25 12.85 3.46
C ASN A 247 -4.44 12.03 2.91
N SER A 248 -4.56 10.77 3.31
CA SER A 248 -5.75 9.96 3.02
C SER A 248 -6.97 10.52 3.72
N VAL A 249 -8.13 10.43 3.06
CA VAL A 249 -9.44 10.77 3.65
C VAL A 249 -9.78 9.92 4.87
N SER A 250 -9.09 8.79 5.08
CA SER A 250 -9.25 7.98 6.29
C SER A 250 -8.63 8.63 7.53
N ASN A 251 -7.77 9.63 7.39
CA ASN A 251 -7.15 10.35 8.49
C ASN A 251 -7.97 11.58 8.85
N PHE A 252 -8.27 11.77 10.13
CA PHE A 252 -8.95 12.96 10.60
C PHE A 252 -8.18 14.25 10.29
N TYR A 253 -6.85 14.19 10.40
CA TYR A 253 -5.95 15.29 10.10
C TYR A 253 -5.01 14.92 8.92
N PRO A 254 -5.36 15.33 7.69
CA PRO A 254 -4.49 15.11 6.54
C PRO A 254 -3.19 15.92 6.65
N THR A 255 -2.05 15.25 6.57
CA THR A 255 -0.75 15.92 6.69
C THR A 255 0.32 15.21 5.88
N THR A 256 1.42 15.93 5.61
CA THR A 256 2.63 15.39 4.97
C THR A 256 3.86 15.90 5.69
N ALA A 257 4.90 15.08 5.77
CA ALA A 257 6.17 15.43 6.41
C ALA A 257 7.35 14.77 5.71
N TYR A 258 8.53 15.40 5.77
CA TYR A 258 9.79 14.78 5.41
C TYR A 258 10.61 14.53 6.67
N LEU A 259 10.73 13.28 7.06
CA LEU A 259 11.45 12.88 8.25
C LEU A 259 12.96 12.71 7.97
N PRO A 260 13.85 13.06 8.93
CA PRO A 260 13.54 13.59 10.27
C PRO A 260 13.33 15.12 10.32
N LYS A 261 13.43 15.85 9.19
CA LYS A 261 13.45 17.32 9.16
C LYS A 261 12.20 17.94 9.81
N ASP A 262 11.03 17.42 9.46
CA ASP A 262 9.75 18.00 9.89
C ASP A 262 9.17 17.29 11.13
N ARG A 263 9.97 16.44 11.82
CA ARG A 263 9.48 15.60 12.93
C ARG A 263 8.85 16.41 14.05
N ASP A 264 9.55 17.40 14.58
CA ASP A 264 9.05 18.15 15.73
C ASP A 264 7.82 18.98 15.37
N PHE A 265 7.81 19.55 14.15
CA PHE A 265 6.65 20.26 13.63
C PHE A 265 5.40 19.37 13.57
N ILE A 266 5.48 18.21 12.90
CA ILE A 266 4.32 17.34 12.76
C ILE A 266 3.85 16.74 14.09
N LEU A 267 4.77 16.45 15.02
CA LEU A 267 4.42 16.01 16.37
C LEU A 267 3.66 17.09 17.15
N SER A 268 4.07 18.37 17.00
CA SER A 268 3.37 19.51 17.58
C SER A 268 1.97 19.68 17.00
N GLU A 269 1.80 19.56 15.68
CA GLU A 269 0.49 19.64 15.03
C GLU A 269 -0.44 18.52 15.51
N LEU A 270 0.04 17.29 15.57
CA LEU A 270 -0.74 16.15 16.07
C LEU A 270 -1.11 16.33 17.55
N GLN A 271 -0.21 16.91 18.36
CA GLN A 271 -0.52 17.22 19.77
C GLN A 271 -1.58 18.30 19.87
N ASN A 272 -1.49 19.36 19.06
CA ASN A 272 -2.51 20.41 19.04
C ASN A 272 -3.90 19.86 18.70
N ILE A 273 -4.02 18.90 17.77
CA ILE A 273 -5.29 18.21 17.50
C ILE A 273 -5.80 17.47 18.74
N LEU A 274 -4.92 16.74 19.43
CA LEU A 274 -5.28 16.04 20.66
C LEU A 274 -5.74 16.99 21.79
N ASP A 275 -5.20 18.21 21.82
CA ASP A 275 -5.53 19.19 22.86
C ASP A 275 -6.80 20.00 22.55
N THR A 276 -7.16 20.16 21.27
CA THR A 276 -8.21 21.09 20.83
C THR A 276 -9.46 20.43 20.25
N VAL A 277 -9.37 19.17 19.77
CA VAL A 277 -10.49 18.47 19.12
C VAL A 277 -10.99 17.34 20.02
N SER A 278 -12.30 17.26 20.18
CA SER A 278 -12.94 16.21 20.98
C SER A 278 -12.96 14.86 20.25
N GLU A 279 -13.06 13.76 21.01
CA GLU A 279 -13.25 12.42 20.43
C GLU A 279 -14.55 12.34 19.64
N GLU A 280 -15.61 13.03 20.07
CA GLU A 280 -16.91 13.07 19.41
C GLU A 280 -16.82 13.65 17.99
N GLU A 281 -16.12 14.77 17.83
CA GLU A 281 -15.92 15.42 16.51
C GLU A 281 -15.12 14.52 15.58
N MET A 282 -14.05 13.88 16.07
CA MET A 282 -13.26 12.93 15.27
C MET A 282 -14.09 11.71 14.87
N LEU A 283 -14.94 11.21 15.77
CA LEU A 283 -15.81 10.07 15.52
C LEU A 283 -16.92 10.39 14.53
N GLU A 284 -17.47 11.61 14.56
CA GLU A 284 -18.45 12.08 13.57
C GLU A 284 -17.82 12.13 12.18
N TYR A 285 -16.61 12.65 12.06
CA TYR A 285 -15.85 12.58 10.80
C TYR A 285 -15.71 11.13 10.31
N ARG A 286 -15.29 10.21 11.19
CA ARG A 286 -15.16 8.77 10.84
C ARG A 286 -16.46 8.18 10.32
N LYS A 287 -17.59 8.50 10.96
CA LYS A 287 -18.92 8.02 10.58
C LYS A 287 -19.38 8.59 9.22
N SER A 288 -18.88 9.76 8.82
CA SER A 288 -19.20 10.37 7.52
C SER A 288 -18.56 9.65 6.34
N LEU A 289 -17.51 8.86 6.56
CA LEU A 289 -16.78 8.12 5.51
C LEU A 289 -17.63 6.95 5.00
N LYS A 290 -18.07 7.03 3.75
CA LYS A 290 -18.85 5.96 3.09
C LYS A 290 -17.97 5.01 2.28
N SER A 291 -16.83 5.50 1.81
CA SER A 291 -15.81 4.72 1.08
C SER A 291 -14.46 5.41 1.24
N LEU A 292 -13.38 4.75 0.84
CA LEU A 292 -12.03 5.34 0.80
C LEU A 292 -11.65 5.88 -0.58
N GLY A 293 -12.59 5.97 -1.49
CA GLY A 293 -12.42 6.47 -2.86
C GLY A 293 -13.59 6.12 -3.75
#